data_d68b015440d0cbd364c925e0e2c55c98
#
_entry.id   d68b015440d0cbd364c925e0e2c55c98
#
_cell.length_a   1.000
_cell.length_b   1.000
_cell.length_c   1.000
_cell.angle_alpha   90.00
_cell.angle_beta   90.00
_cell.angle_gamma   90.00
#
_symmetry.space_group_name_H-M   'P 1'
#
loop_
_entity.id
_entity.type
_entity.pdbx_description
1 polymer ?
#
loop_
_entity_poly.entity_id
_entity_poly.type
_entity_poly.pdbx_seq_one_letter_code
_entity_poly.pdbx_strand_id
1 'polypeptide(L)'
;MISDKEYKKLLKQFHKLSDRHILVVETDMPSSDVQKVVILSDKIRKAGNELVGLMRKNYDQLMRTKKYRKLLKLYGSTKDKKKRRDLADQLNEMQKQYNVTWDHCRNAMIHIGKKYSIDAVFALTKAEDIWRGIEKCLYNNGKTIHFSKYGELPCIRAKQINRGISMSVKDNGLKFKLKGNVFGIQVKDRFQTDEVCAVLEYLSRSEIINDKAINKFLDKAYCIDTYRPCYATLVPKFIRGKYRVYLHLTIEGKAKPKYDRFGNPRHKFGKGIIGADIGTQTVAYTSNTEVGLKNLSERGNSIQTSERRERLLYRAMDRSRRATDPQNYNDDGTVKKGRKTWKYSNHYKKLKAKHSELCRINAINRQLAINEDANHLRSLGDVFITEPKNASKLMKRTKDTTVNSKGKFHKKKRFGRSIKNRCPSGFQTTVERKFKTSGGIYIEVPNNYRASQYDHTADDYIKKKLSDRIYKLTDGTLVQRDWYSSFLLYCYDYRTKDIDKNKCISEFDKCYNKEKSLIEWIKANKIKILNSGIKIA
;
A
#
# COMPACT_ATOMS: atom_id res chain seq x y z
N MET A 1 -7.26 39.55 19.88
CA MET A 1 -6.35 39.04 18.83
C MET A 1 -5.65 37.79 19.36
N ILE A 2 -5.58 36.70 18.62
CA ILE A 2 -4.89 35.46 19.04
C ILE A 2 -3.38 35.71 18.97
N SER A 3 -2.63 35.33 19.99
CA SER A 3 -1.16 35.47 20.03
C SER A 3 -0.49 34.63 18.91
N ASP A 4 0.69 35.05 18.44
CA ASP A 4 1.46 34.31 17.44
C ASP A 4 1.76 32.86 17.83
N LYS A 5 1.89 32.60 19.12
CA LYS A 5 2.13 31.26 19.67
C LYS A 5 0.88 30.37 19.59
N GLU A 6 -0.28 30.91 19.89
CA GLU A 6 -1.56 30.22 19.77
C GLU A 6 -1.94 29.98 18.31
N TYR A 7 -1.71 30.96 17.43
CA TYR A 7 -1.89 30.83 15.99
C TYR A 7 -1.04 29.69 15.43
N LYS A 8 0.26 29.65 15.75
CA LYS A 8 1.15 28.55 15.33
C LYS A 8 0.70 27.20 15.87
N LYS A 9 0.15 27.14 17.09
CA LYS A 9 -0.38 25.91 17.67
C LYS A 9 -1.64 25.43 16.94
N LEU A 10 -2.58 26.32 16.66
CA LEU A 10 -3.79 26.04 15.91
C LEU A 10 -3.50 25.61 14.46
N LEU A 11 -2.58 26.32 13.79
CA LEU A 11 -2.12 25.96 12.44
C LEU A 11 -1.52 24.55 12.40
N LYS A 12 -0.71 24.21 13.40
CA LYS A 12 -0.10 22.87 13.53
C LYS A 12 -1.15 21.79 13.78
N GLN A 13 -2.17 22.06 14.58
CA GLN A 13 -3.30 21.15 14.79
C GLN A 13 -4.11 20.98 13.52
N PHE A 14 -4.40 22.06 12.82
CA PHE A 14 -5.12 22.06 11.57
C PHE A 14 -4.39 21.24 10.50
N HIS A 15 -3.10 21.47 10.27
CA HIS A 15 -2.31 20.71 9.30
C HIS A 15 -2.16 19.22 9.67
N LYS A 16 -2.37 18.86 10.93
CA LYS A 16 -2.39 17.47 11.37
C LYS A 16 -3.71 16.77 11.03
N LEU A 17 -4.80 17.53 10.97
CA LEU A 17 -6.16 17.04 10.73
C LEU A 17 -6.59 17.16 9.26
N SER A 18 -5.86 17.96 8.46
CA SER A 18 -6.21 18.17 7.05
C SER A 18 -5.94 16.92 6.21
N ASP A 19 -6.86 16.63 5.32
CA ASP A 19 -6.69 15.59 4.31
C ASP A 19 -5.51 15.91 3.40
N ARG A 20 -4.84 14.88 2.91
CA ARG A 20 -3.77 15.01 1.91
C ARG A 20 -3.95 14.01 0.80
N HIS A 21 -3.74 14.47 -0.41
CA HIS A 21 -3.73 13.60 -1.57
C HIS A 21 -2.50 13.88 -2.45
N ILE A 22 -2.27 13.02 -3.45
CA ILE A 22 -1.12 13.12 -4.34
C ILE A 22 -1.62 13.27 -5.76
N LEU A 23 -1.29 14.41 -6.39
CA LEU A 23 -1.43 14.59 -7.82
C LEU A 23 -0.21 13.96 -8.51
N VAL A 24 -0.47 13.07 -9.46
CA VAL A 24 0.58 12.39 -10.25
C VAL A 24 0.47 12.84 -11.70
N VAL A 25 1.49 13.55 -12.18
CA VAL A 25 1.57 14.02 -13.56
C VAL A 25 2.88 13.61 -14.21
N GLU A 26 2.90 13.39 -15.52
CA GLU A 26 4.12 13.17 -16.27
C GLU A 26 4.81 14.52 -16.51
N THR A 27 6.14 14.54 -16.48
CA THR A 27 6.91 15.75 -16.76
C THR A 27 7.22 15.87 -18.25
N ASP A 28 7.42 17.08 -18.74
CA ASP A 28 7.84 17.39 -20.12
C ASP A 28 9.38 17.46 -20.29
N MET A 29 10.12 16.89 -19.35
CA MET A 29 11.59 16.89 -19.37
C MET A 29 12.15 16.31 -20.67
N PRO A 30 13.14 16.98 -21.29
CA PRO A 30 13.92 16.41 -22.39
C PRO A 30 14.63 15.12 -21.98
N SER A 31 14.90 14.23 -22.92
CA SER A 31 15.53 12.92 -22.64
C SER A 31 16.89 13.05 -21.93
N SER A 32 17.65 14.10 -22.19
CA SER A 32 18.92 14.40 -21.52
C SER A 32 18.72 14.69 -20.03
N ASP A 33 17.68 15.46 -19.66
CA ASP A 33 17.37 15.78 -18.26
C ASP A 33 16.70 14.61 -17.54
N VAL A 34 15.87 13.82 -18.22
CA VAL A 34 15.38 12.54 -17.71
C VAL A 34 16.56 11.65 -17.31
N GLN A 35 17.62 11.58 -18.15
CA GLN A 35 18.81 10.79 -17.84
C GLN A 35 19.58 11.34 -16.63
N LYS A 36 19.67 12.66 -16.46
CA LYS A 36 20.28 13.29 -15.26
C LYS A 36 19.50 12.91 -13.98
N VAL A 37 18.17 12.89 -14.05
CA VAL A 37 17.30 12.44 -12.93
C VAL A 37 17.54 10.96 -12.61
N VAL A 38 17.67 10.10 -13.61
CA VAL A 38 17.97 8.67 -13.44
C VAL A 38 19.33 8.48 -12.77
N ILE A 39 20.37 9.22 -13.23
CA ILE A 39 21.72 9.18 -12.63
C ILE A 39 21.67 9.66 -11.16
N LEU A 40 20.96 10.76 -10.87
CA LEU A 40 20.80 11.26 -9.51
C LEU A 40 20.09 10.23 -8.61
N SER A 41 19.04 9.60 -9.12
CA SER A 41 18.34 8.53 -8.40
C SER A 41 19.26 7.33 -8.08
N ASP A 42 20.11 6.91 -9.03
CA ASP A 42 21.10 5.84 -8.79
C ASP A 42 22.17 6.24 -7.77
N LYS A 43 22.64 7.51 -7.82
CA LYS A 43 23.54 8.07 -6.80
C LYS A 43 22.90 8.01 -5.40
N ILE A 44 21.64 8.43 -5.26
CA ILE A 44 20.87 8.34 -4.01
C ILE A 44 20.73 6.88 -3.53
N ARG A 45 20.52 5.93 -4.44
CA ARG A 45 20.48 4.50 -4.14
C ARG A 45 21.82 4.01 -3.57
N LYS A 46 22.94 4.35 -4.22
CA LYS A 46 24.30 3.96 -3.79
C LYS A 46 24.62 4.55 -2.42
N ALA A 47 24.42 5.85 -2.25
CA ALA A 47 24.62 6.55 -0.98
C ALA A 47 23.72 5.98 0.14
N GLY A 48 22.46 5.72 -0.17
CA GLY A 48 21.53 5.08 0.77
C GLY A 48 21.97 3.69 1.19
N ASN A 49 22.51 2.88 0.27
CA ASN A 49 23.04 1.56 0.60
C ASN A 49 24.30 1.64 1.48
N GLU A 50 25.18 2.60 1.25
CA GLU A 50 26.35 2.82 2.11
C GLU A 50 25.91 3.18 3.54
N LEU A 51 24.94 4.10 3.69
CA LEU A 51 24.36 4.43 4.98
C LEU A 51 23.66 3.23 5.65
N VAL A 52 22.89 2.43 4.89
CA VAL A 52 22.27 1.19 5.41
C VAL A 52 23.33 0.22 5.93
N GLY A 53 24.46 0.07 5.23
CA GLY A 53 25.58 -0.76 5.66
C GLY A 53 26.14 -0.32 7.02
N LEU A 54 26.39 0.98 7.16
CA LEU A 54 26.89 1.59 8.41
C LEU A 54 25.89 1.40 9.57
N MET A 55 24.66 1.84 9.35
CA MET A 55 23.64 1.81 10.38
C MET A 55 23.24 0.38 10.80
N ARG A 56 23.27 -0.56 9.84
CA ARG A 56 23.03 -1.97 10.15
C ARG A 56 24.14 -2.57 11.00
N LYS A 57 25.41 -2.25 10.72
CA LYS A 57 26.55 -2.67 11.55
C LYS A 57 26.36 -2.19 12.99
N ASN A 58 26.05 -0.91 13.17
CA ASN A 58 25.84 -0.30 14.49
C ASN A 58 24.64 -0.94 15.22
N TYR A 59 23.53 -1.13 14.51
CA TYR A 59 22.32 -1.78 15.06
C TYR A 59 22.60 -3.23 15.47
N ASP A 60 23.30 -4.01 14.63
CA ASP A 60 23.63 -5.39 14.94
C ASP A 60 24.56 -5.50 16.16
N GLN A 61 25.52 -4.57 16.34
CA GLN A 61 26.35 -4.47 17.53
C GLN A 61 25.53 -4.16 18.79
N LEU A 62 24.65 -3.16 18.73
CA LEU A 62 23.73 -2.83 19.81
C LEU A 62 22.88 -4.03 20.23
N MET A 63 22.28 -4.74 19.25
CA MET A 63 21.40 -5.89 19.50
C MET A 63 22.13 -7.13 20.04
N ARG A 64 23.46 -7.25 19.83
CA ARG A 64 24.28 -8.31 20.46
C ARG A 64 24.54 -8.08 21.94
N THR A 65 24.41 -6.84 22.43
CA THR A 65 24.69 -6.48 23.83
C THR A 65 23.64 -7.09 24.76
N LYS A 66 24.08 -7.91 25.71
CA LYS A 66 23.19 -8.60 26.68
C LYS A 66 22.39 -7.56 27.52
N LYS A 67 23.06 -6.47 27.95
CA LYS A 67 22.45 -5.38 28.74
C LYS A 67 21.28 -4.75 27.98
N TYR A 68 21.47 -4.39 26.69
CA TYR A 68 20.42 -3.77 25.87
C TYR A 68 19.20 -4.68 25.73
N ARG A 69 19.40 -5.98 25.45
CA ARG A 69 18.30 -6.95 25.33
C ARG A 69 17.54 -7.17 26.64
N LYS A 70 18.23 -7.14 27.80
CA LYS A 70 17.59 -7.20 29.12
C LYS A 70 16.72 -5.95 29.36
N LEU A 71 17.26 -4.75 29.12
CA LEU A 71 16.53 -3.49 29.24
C LEU A 71 15.30 -3.43 28.31
N LEU A 72 15.43 -3.88 27.06
CA LEU A 72 14.33 -3.90 26.10
C LEU A 72 13.19 -4.83 26.56
N LYS A 73 13.53 -5.99 27.14
CA LYS A 73 12.55 -6.92 27.70
C LYS A 73 11.84 -6.32 28.92
N LEU A 74 12.59 -5.69 29.84
CA LEU A 74 12.05 -4.99 31.00
C LEU A 74 11.13 -3.85 30.59
N TYR A 75 11.55 -3.01 29.64
CA TYR A 75 10.73 -1.93 29.09
C TYR A 75 9.39 -2.42 28.54
N GLY A 76 9.40 -3.57 27.83
CA GLY A 76 8.19 -4.17 27.28
C GLY A 76 7.22 -4.76 28.32
N SER A 77 7.74 -5.21 29.49
CA SER A 77 6.94 -5.79 30.56
C SER A 77 6.49 -4.79 31.64
N THR A 78 7.15 -3.63 31.73
CA THR A 78 6.90 -2.62 32.78
C THR A 78 5.67 -1.79 32.45
N LYS A 79 4.68 -1.76 33.36
CA LYS A 79 3.47 -0.92 33.28
C LYS A 79 3.62 0.43 33.97
N ASP A 80 4.50 0.52 34.98
CA ASP A 80 4.79 1.74 35.73
C ASP A 80 5.41 2.80 34.82
N LYS A 81 4.78 3.98 34.77
CA LYS A 81 5.20 5.07 33.87
C LYS A 81 6.58 5.67 34.24
N LYS A 82 6.92 5.79 35.53
CA LYS A 82 8.19 6.35 35.99
C LYS A 82 9.34 5.41 35.69
N LYS A 83 9.24 4.15 36.10
CA LYS A 83 10.23 3.10 35.77
C LYS A 83 10.41 2.91 34.28
N ARG A 84 9.31 3.01 33.51
CA ARG A 84 9.37 2.90 32.04
C ARG A 84 10.12 4.05 31.41
N ARG A 85 10.03 5.27 31.97
CA ARG A 85 10.80 6.45 31.53
C ARG A 85 12.29 6.25 31.79
N ASP A 86 12.66 5.82 32.98
CA ASP A 86 14.07 5.56 33.37
C ASP A 86 14.68 4.46 32.46
N LEU A 87 13.92 3.41 32.15
CA LEU A 87 14.35 2.37 31.20
C LEU A 87 14.50 2.90 29.76
N ALA A 88 13.63 3.82 29.34
CA ALA A 88 13.75 4.47 28.05
C ALA A 88 15.01 5.32 27.94
N ASP A 89 15.35 6.06 28.99
CA ASP A 89 16.56 6.88 29.06
C ASP A 89 17.82 6.02 29.00
N GLN A 90 17.86 4.89 29.72
CA GLN A 90 18.96 3.92 29.64
C GLN A 90 19.09 3.29 28.23
N LEU A 91 17.97 2.97 27.59
CA LEU A 91 17.97 2.47 26.20
C LEU A 91 18.50 3.52 25.22
N ASN A 92 18.10 4.79 25.40
CA ASN A 92 18.55 5.91 24.57
C ASN A 92 20.06 6.15 24.72
N GLU A 93 20.59 6.09 25.96
CA GLU A 93 22.04 6.21 26.19
C GLU A 93 22.83 5.11 25.50
N MET A 94 22.36 3.87 25.56
CA MET A 94 23.01 2.78 24.82
C MET A 94 22.90 2.97 23.30
N GLN A 95 21.77 3.48 22.80
CA GLN A 95 21.65 3.79 21.36
C GLN A 95 22.65 4.87 20.94
N LYS A 96 22.89 5.91 21.77
CA LYS A 96 23.94 6.93 21.53
C LYS A 96 25.33 6.30 21.52
N GLN A 97 25.67 5.47 22.51
CA GLN A 97 26.95 4.76 22.59
C GLN A 97 27.28 3.96 21.33
N TYR A 98 26.28 3.29 20.75
CA TYR A 98 26.43 2.48 19.54
C TYR A 98 26.14 3.24 18.25
N ASN A 99 25.98 4.56 18.30
CA ASN A 99 25.69 5.40 17.14
C ASN A 99 24.41 4.97 16.37
N VAL A 100 23.39 4.52 17.11
CA VAL A 100 22.06 4.18 16.56
C VAL A 100 21.09 5.30 16.92
N THR A 101 21.35 6.51 16.43
CA THR A 101 20.54 7.70 16.64
C THR A 101 20.22 8.39 15.32
N TRP A 102 19.16 9.20 15.32
CA TRP A 102 18.82 10.04 14.18
C TRP A 102 19.95 10.99 13.80
N ASP A 103 20.58 11.62 14.77
CA ASP A 103 21.64 12.59 14.52
C ASP A 103 22.87 11.93 13.87
N HIS A 104 23.26 10.74 14.33
CA HIS A 104 24.34 10.00 13.70
C HIS A 104 23.96 9.61 12.26
N CYS A 105 22.75 9.06 12.04
CA CYS A 105 22.25 8.70 10.73
C CYS A 105 22.23 9.91 9.77
N ARG A 106 21.76 11.06 10.24
CA ARG A 106 21.71 12.32 9.49
C ARG A 106 23.12 12.82 9.12
N ASN A 107 24.01 12.90 10.10
CA ASN A 107 25.36 13.42 9.89
C ASN A 107 26.16 12.50 8.96
N ALA A 108 26.10 11.19 9.17
CA ALA A 108 26.72 10.22 8.25
C ALA A 108 26.20 10.39 6.80
N MET A 109 24.89 10.61 6.62
CA MET A 109 24.34 10.80 5.27
C MET A 109 24.79 12.11 4.62
N ILE A 110 25.04 13.17 5.37
CA ILE A 110 25.60 14.42 4.85
C ILE A 110 27.00 14.17 4.25
N HIS A 111 27.87 13.46 4.96
CA HIS A 111 29.19 13.10 4.48
C HIS A 111 29.13 12.16 3.26
N ILE A 112 28.32 11.10 3.32
CA ILE A 112 28.11 10.20 2.21
C ILE A 112 27.52 10.95 1.01
N GLY A 113 26.55 11.86 1.23
CA GLY A 113 25.93 12.66 0.18
C GLY A 113 26.95 13.53 -0.59
N LYS A 114 27.91 14.14 0.11
CA LYS A 114 29.02 14.90 -0.51
C LYS A 114 29.87 14.00 -1.40
N LYS A 115 30.24 12.80 -0.93
CA LYS A 115 31.00 11.79 -1.71
C LYS A 115 30.33 11.45 -3.06
N TYR A 116 29.00 11.37 -3.09
CA TYR A 116 28.23 11.06 -4.30
C TYR A 116 27.74 12.30 -5.06
N SER A 117 28.12 13.52 -4.64
CA SER A 117 27.65 14.79 -5.22
C SER A 117 26.11 14.87 -5.24
N ILE A 118 25.50 14.60 -4.10
CA ILE A 118 24.05 14.68 -3.88
C ILE A 118 23.76 15.92 -3.02
N ASP A 119 22.78 16.73 -3.46
CA ASP A 119 22.34 17.89 -2.68
C ASP A 119 21.85 17.47 -1.29
N ALA A 120 22.19 18.24 -0.27
CA ALA A 120 21.88 17.96 1.13
C ALA A 120 20.39 17.69 1.37
N VAL A 121 19.50 18.39 0.66
CA VAL A 121 18.05 18.20 0.75
C VAL A 121 17.63 16.76 0.38
N PHE A 122 18.16 16.21 -0.71
CA PHE A 122 17.85 14.86 -1.15
C PHE A 122 18.55 13.79 -0.29
N ALA A 123 19.77 14.08 0.16
CA ALA A 123 20.49 13.23 1.09
C ALA A 123 19.72 13.09 2.41
N LEU A 124 19.29 14.21 3.01
CA LEU A 124 18.53 14.21 4.27
C LEU A 124 17.19 13.48 4.17
N THR A 125 16.44 13.65 3.07
CA THR A 125 15.19 12.90 2.88
C THR A 125 15.42 11.40 2.74
N LYS A 126 16.55 11.00 2.13
CA LYS A 126 16.93 9.58 2.08
C LYS A 126 17.35 9.05 3.46
N ALA A 127 18.05 9.85 4.27
CA ALA A 127 18.35 9.49 5.66
C ALA A 127 17.08 9.27 6.49
N GLU A 128 16.07 10.13 6.34
CA GLU A 128 14.76 9.96 7.00
C GLU A 128 14.08 8.62 6.64
N ASP A 129 14.12 8.23 5.36
CA ASP A 129 13.53 6.96 4.93
C ASP A 129 14.25 5.75 5.54
N ILE A 130 15.59 5.82 5.65
CA ILE A 130 16.40 4.77 6.29
C ILE A 130 16.15 4.75 7.79
N TRP A 131 16.11 5.92 8.44
CA TRP A 131 15.85 6.04 9.87
C TRP A 131 14.49 5.46 10.27
N ARG A 132 13.43 5.72 9.50
CA ARG A 132 12.12 5.07 9.70
C ARG A 132 12.20 3.54 9.65
N GLY A 133 13.10 2.99 8.83
CA GLY A 133 13.38 1.55 8.80
C GLY A 133 14.04 1.07 10.09
N ILE A 134 14.97 1.86 10.64
CA ILE A 134 15.67 1.60 11.91
C ILE A 134 14.68 1.68 13.07
N GLU A 135 13.87 2.73 13.15
CA GLU A 135 12.81 2.88 14.17
C GLU A 135 11.84 1.68 14.20
N LYS A 136 11.47 1.16 13.02
CA LYS A 136 10.68 -0.07 12.96
C LYS A 136 11.40 -1.27 13.56
N CYS A 137 12.71 -1.36 13.40
CA CYS A 137 13.50 -2.42 14.01
C CYS A 137 13.66 -2.24 15.51
N LEU A 138 13.79 -0.98 15.99
CA LEU A 138 13.94 -0.67 17.41
C LEU A 138 12.62 -0.84 18.18
N TYR A 139 11.51 -0.33 17.63
CA TYR A 139 10.27 -0.12 18.40
C TYR A 139 9.05 -0.90 17.87
N ASN A 140 9.05 -1.38 16.62
CA ASN A 140 7.86 -1.91 15.95
C ASN A 140 8.03 -3.31 15.33
N ASN A 141 8.80 -4.19 15.95
CA ASN A 141 9.02 -5.57 15.50
C ASN A 141 9.58 -5.69 14.06
N GLY A 142 10.25 -4.67 13.55
CA GLY A 142 11.02 -4.76 12.31
C GLY A 142 12.15 -5.77 12.47
N LYS A 143 12.45 -6.57 11.43
CA LYS A 143 13.44 -7.64 11.52
C LYS A 143 14.81 -7.25 10.98
N THR A 144 14.86 -6.38 10.00
CA THR A 144 16.10 -5.99 9.34
C THR A 144 15.93 -4.72 8.52
N ILE A 145 17.03 -3.99 8.36
CA ILE A 145 17.14 -2.84 7.47
C ILE A 145 17.55 -3.35 6.09
N HIS A 146 16.83 -2.98 5.04
CA HIS A 146 17.01 -3.52 3.70
C HIS A 146 17.85 -2.60 2.81
N PHE A 147 18.75 -3.20 2.02
CA PHE A 147 19.42 -2.53 0.91
C PHE A 147 18.49 -2.39 -0.29
N SER A 148 18.59 -1.29 -1.02
CA SER A 148 17.97 -1.14 -2.33
C SER A 148 18.70 -2.00 -3.35
N LYS A 149 17.97 -2.73 -4.20
CA LYS A 149 18.55 -3.63 -5.19
C LYS A 149 19.21 -2.84 -6.32
N TYR A 150 20.15 -3.48 -7.00
CA TYR A 150 20.73 -2.92 -8.22
C TYR A 150 19.64 -2.70 -9.28
N GLY A 151 19.62 -1.51 -9.88
CA GLY A 151 18.64 -1.11 -10.87
C GLY A 151 17.29 -0.61 -10.29
N GLU A 152 17.11 -0.62 -8.96
CA GLU A 152 16.04 0.13 -8.33
C GLU A 152 16.38 1.62 -8.38
N LEU A 153 15.42 2.42 -8.82
CA LEU A 153 15.52 3.88 -8.84
C LEU A 153 14.63 4.44 -7.73
N PRO A 154 15.21 4.85 -6.58
CA PRO A 154 14.44 5.51 -5.55
C PRO A 154 13.90 6.84 -6.03
N CYS A 155 12.76 7.26 -5.49
CA CYS A 155 12.24 8.59 -5.74
C CYS A 155 13.17 9.68 -5.18
N ILE A 156 13.20 10.82 -5.85
CA ILE A 156 13.92 12.02 -5.42
C ILE A 156 12.90 12.93 -4.76
N ARG A 157 12.91 13.01 -3.43
CA ARG A 157 11.92 13.73 -2.65
C ARG A 157 12.49 15.03 -2.09
N ALA A 158 11.78 16.12 -2.28
CA ALA A 158 11.98 17.36 -1.54
C ALA A 158 11.24 17.31 -0.20
N LYS A 159 11.77 17.98 0.81
CA LYS A 159 11.14 18.06 2.13
C LYS A 159 10.09 19.16 2.23
N GLN A 160 10.27 20.21 1.44
CA GLN A 160 9.44 21.40 1.37
C GLN A 160 9.32 21.85 -0.08
N ILE A 161 8.25 22.58 -0.39
CA ILE A 161 7.95 23.01 -1.75
C ILE A 161 9.03 23.92 -2.37
N ASN A 162 9.78 24.65 -1.54
CA ASN A 162 10.75 25.63 -2.00
C ASN A 162 12.21 25.18 -1.83
N ARG A 163 12.46 23.91 -1.51
CA ARG A 163 13.80 23.37 -1.29
C ARG A 163 14.04 22.12 -2.13
N GLY A 164 14.97 22.20 -3.07
CA GLY A 164 15.39 21.10 -3.94
C GLY A 164 14.52 20.92 -5.18
N ILE A 165 13.20 20.84 -5.03
CA ILE A 165 12.20 20.87 -6.09
C ILE A 165 11.20 21.95 -5.70
N SER A 166 11.21 23.08 -6.41
CA SER A 166 10.29 24.18 -6.16
C SER A 166 9.22 24.24 -7.24
N MET A 167 8.04 24.69 -6.85
CA MET A 167 6.92 24.94 -7.79
C MET A 167 6.85 26.42 -8.09
N SER A 168 6.47 26.77 -9.30
CA SER A 168 6.26 28.13 -9.74
C SER A 168 5.16 28.21 -10.79
N VAL A 169 4.56 29.38 -10.91
CA VAL A 169 3.65 29.72 -12.01
C VAL A 169 4.47 30.46 -13.09
N LYS A 170 4.49 29.95 -14.30
CA LYS A 170 5.13 30.61 -15.43
C LYS A 170 4.33 30.31 -16.69
N ASP A 171 4.15 31.32 -17.55
CA ASP A 171 3.39 31.23 -18.81
C ASP A 171 1.98 30.63 -18.58
N ASN A 172 1.29 31.10 -17.55
CA ASN A 172 -0.02 30.61 -17.10
C ASN A 172 -0.10 29.10 -16.82
N GLY A 173 1.06 28.43 -16.58
CA GLY A 173 1.14 27.02 -16.33
C GLY A 173 1.92 26.67 -15.05
N LEU A 174 1.62 25.51 -14.50
CA LEU A 174 2.36 24.98 -13.37
C LEU A 174 3.70 24.42 -13.85
N LYS A 175 4.78 25.00 -13.36
CA LYS A 175 6.16 24.59 -13.64
C LYS A 175 6.84 24.14 -12.34
N PHE A 176 7.87 23.33 -12.49
CA PHE A 176 8.75 23.00 -11.35
C PHE A 176 10.21 23.24 -11.72
N LYS A 177 10.99 23.62 -10.72
CA LYS A 177 12.42 23.89 -10.85
C LYS A 177 13.23 22.80 -10.17
N LEU A 178 14.23 22.27 -10.87
CA LEU A 178 15.20 21.30 -10.35
C LEU A 178 16.60 21.76 -10.76
N LYS A 179 17.50 21.98 -9.78
CA LYS A 179 18.90 22.39 -10.04
C LYS A 179 19.04 23.56 -11.04
N GLY A 180 18.22 24.58 -10.89
CA GLY A 180 18.24 25.75 -11.75
C GLY A 180 17.36 25.65 -12.99
N ASN A 181 17.11 24.46 -13.53
CA ASN A 181 16.30 24.28 -14.73
C ASN A 181 14.81 24.24 -14.40
N VAL A 182 13.99 24.82 -15.26
CA VAL A 182 12.53 24.88 -15.16
C VAL A 182 11.91 23.91 -16.15
N PHE A 183 10.94 23.11 -15.69
CA PHE A 183 10.26 22.11 -16.50
C PHE A 183 8.74 22.24 -16.32
N GLY A 184 8.00 21.88 -17.36
CA GLY A 184 6.56 21.78 -17.31
C GLY A 184 6.05 20.40 -16.91
N ILE A 185 4.74 20.29 -16.94
CA ILE A 185 4.00 19.05 -16.67
C ILE A 185 3.03 18.76 -17.81
N GLN A 186 2.79 17.45 -18.06
CA GLN A 186 1.82 17.00 -19.05
C GLN A 186 0.52 16.62 -18.33
N VAL A 187 -0.53 17.38 -18.60
CA VAL A 187 -1.88 17.10 -18.12
C VAL A 187 -2.59 16.22 -19.15
N LYS A 188 -3.20 15.13 -18.72
CA LYS A 188 -3.76 14.08 -19.60
C LYS A 188 -5.28 13.97 -19.57
N ASP A 189 -5.91 14.44 -18.52
CA ASP A 189 -7.36 14.34 -18.35
C ASP A 189 -7.91 15.53 -17.54
N ARG A 190 -9.24 15.72 -17.60
CA ARG A 190 -9.94 16.78 -16.91
C ARG A 190 -9.65 16.81 -15.40
N PHE A 191 -9.56 15.65 -14.75
CA PHE A 191 -9.25 15.58 -13.32
C PHE A 191 -7.89 16.20 -13.00
N GLN A 192 -6.85 15.88 -13.80
CA GLN A 192 -5.54 16.49 -13.63
C GLN A 192 -5.57 17.99 -13.92
N THR A 193 -6.37 18.44 -14.91
CA THR A 193 -6.57 19.87 -15.19
C THR A 193 -7.17 20.58 -13.98
N ASP A 194 -8.27 20.06 -13.44
CA ASP A 194 -8.96 20.66 -12.29
C ASP A 194 -8.04 20.76 -11.05
N GLU A 195 -7.24 19.71 -10.81
CA GLU A 195 -6.25 19.70 -9.72
C GLU A 195 -5.13 20.71 -9.94
N VAL A 196 -4.60 20.81 -11.17
CA VAL A 196 -3.53 21.77 -11.51
C VAL A 196 -4.05 23.19 -11.42
N CYS A 197 -5.25 23.47 -11.92
CA CYS A 197 -5.86 24.80 -11.83
C CYS A 197 -6.03 25.24 -10.37
N ALA A 198 -6.47 24.34 -9.48
CA ALA A 198 -6.61 24.67 -8.07
C ALA A 198 -5.26 24.94 -7.37
N VAL A 199 -4.19 24.25 -7.77
CA VAL A 199 -2.82 24.53 -7.28
C VAL A 199 -2.32 25.86 -7.83
N LEU A 200 -2.57 26.16 -9.11
CA LEU A 200 -2.21 27.44 -9.73
C LEU A 200 -2.91 28.60 -9.04
N GLU A 201 -4.20 28.47 -8.78
CA GLU A 201 -4.98 29.48 -8.06
C GLU A 201 -4.39 29.75 -6.68
N TYR A 202 -4.02 28.72 -5.93
CA TYR A 202 -3.36 28.87 -4.63
C TYR A 202 -2.02 29.61 -4.75
N LEU A 203 -1.16 29.23 -5.69
CA LEU A 203 0.17 29.82 -5.86
C LEU A 203 0.09 31.28 -6.34
N SER A 204 -0.84 31.60 -7.26
CA SER A 204 -1.03 32.96 -7.77
C SER A 204 -1.54 33.94 -6.69
N ARG A 205 -2.42 33.46 -5.81
CA ARG A 205 -2.91 34.28 -4.68
C ARG A 205 -1.86 34.52 -3.62
N SER A 206 -0.96 33.57 -3.36
CA SER A 206 0.12 33.72 -2.40
C SER A 206 1.17 34.77 -2.82
N GLU A 207 1.29 35.06 -4.12
CA GLU A 207 2.16 36.13 -4.66
C GLU A 207 1.53 37.52 -4.58
N ILE A 208 0.19 37.62 -4.65
CA ILE A 208 -0.56 38.90 -4.70
C ILE A 208 -0.74 39.49 -3.30
N ILE A 209 -0.77 38.72 -2.24
CA ILE A 209 -1.09 39.20 -0.90
C ILE A 209 0.19 39.25 -0.04
N ASN A 210 0.90 40.38 -0.13
CA ASN A 210 2.13 40.66 0.61
C ASN A 210 1.88 41.28 2.02
N ASP A 211 0.64 41.34 2.49
CA ASP A 211 0.30 41.84 3.81
C ASP A 211 0.31 40.69 4.85
N LYS A 212 1.28 40.73 5.75
CA LYS A 212 1.48 39.71 6.80
C LYS A 212 0.26 39.50 7.72
N ALA A 213 -0.57 40.50 7.92
CA ALA A 213 -1.76 40.41 8.78
C ALA A 213 -2.93 39.74 8.06
N ILE A 214 -3.15 40.06 6.80
CA ILE A 214 -4.16 39.46 5.94
C ILE A 214 -3.77 38.03 5.59
N ASN A 215 -2.51 37.78 5.29
CA ASN A 215 -1.99 36.43 5.08
C ASN A 215 -2.20 35.52 6.29
N LYS A 216 -2.04 36.04 7.52
CA LYS A 216 -2.33 35.28 8.75
C LYS A 216 -3.80 34.90 8.89
N PHE A 217 -4.70 35.75 8.45
CA PHE A 217 -6.14 35.51 8.54
C PHE A 217 -6.66 34.65 7.38
N LEU A 218 -6.19 34.91 6.18
CA LEU A 218 -6.53 34.14 4.98
C LEU A 218 -5.94 32.74 5.03
N ASP A 219 -4.71 32.53 5.51
CA ASP A 219 -4.15 31.19 5.74
C ASP A 219 -5.03 30.35 6.67
N LYS A 220 -5.70 30.96 7.62
CA LYS A 220 -6.63 30.32 8.54
C LYS A 220 -7.95 29.90 7.88
N ALA A 221 -8.54 30.75 7.05
CA ALA A 221 -9.78 30.50 6.31
C ALA A 221 -9.54 29.62 5.08
N TYR A 222 -8.39 29.78 4.44
CA TYR A 222 -8.00 29.13 3.20
C TYR A 222 -7.61 27.66 3.38
N CYS A 223 -7.10 27.27 4.55
CA CYS A 223 -6.73 25.90 4.83
C CYS A 223 -7.90 24.90 4.75
N ILE A 224 -9.14 25.37 4.75
CA ILE A 224 -10.33 24.51 4.67
C ILE A 224 -10.62 24.12 3.21
N ASP A 225 -10.35 25.02 2.24
CA ASP A 225 -10.77 24.84 0.83
C ASP A 225 -9.65 24.97 -0.22
N THR A 226 -8.39 25.14 0.16
CA THR A 226 -7.31 25.41 -0.80
C THR A 226 -6.34 24.25 -0.99
N TYR A 227 -5.86 24.13 -2.20
CA TYR A 227 -4.91 23.14 -2.69
C TYR A 227 -3.48 23.58 -2.43
N ARG A 228 -3.06 23.56 -1.15
CA ARG A 228 -1.69 23.91 -0.77
C ARG A 228 -0.70 22.80 -1.15
N PRO A 229 0.27 23.07 -2.03
CA PRO A 229 1.33 22.12 -2.32
C PRO A 229 2.30 22.03 -1.12
N CYS A 230 2.48 20.81 -0.57
CA CYS A 230 3.34 20.59 0.60
C CYS A 230 4.78 20.29 0.20
N TYR A 231 4.98 19.36 -0.71
CA TYR A 231 6.27 18.97 -1.27
C TYR A 231 6.09 18.18 -2.56
N ALA A 232 7.16 18.18 -3.36
CA ALA A 232 7.23 17.48 -4.63
C ALA A 232 8.20 16.30 -4.58
N THR A 233 7.91 15.27 -5.36
CA THR A 233 8.73 14.07 -5.49
C THR A 233 8.85 13.69 -6.95
N LEU A 234 10.07 13.54 -7.47
CA LEU A 234 10.30 13.02 -8.81
C LEU A 234 10.46 11.49 -8.75
N VAL A 235 9.71 10.81 -9.60
CA VAL A 235 9.67 9.34 -9.66
C VAL A 235 10.07 8.88 -11.06
N PRO A 236 11.33 8.49 -11.28
CA PRO A 236 11.75 7.91 -12.53
C PRO A 236 11.17 6.51 -12.71
N LYS A 237 10.59 6.23 -13.88
CA LYS A 237 10.04 4.92 -14.24
C LYS A 237 10.55 4.49 -15.60
N PHE A 238 10.93 3.22 -15.70
CA PHE A 238 11.26 2.62 -16.99
C PHE A 238 10.00 1.99 -17.60
N ILE A 239 9.53 2.55 -18.72
CA ILE A 239 8.28 2.16 -19.36
C ILE A 239 8.54 1.96 -20.85
N ARG A 240 8.27 0.76 -21.38
CA ARG A 240 8.40 0.42 -22.79
C ARG A 240 9.77 0.81 -23.39
N GLY A 241 10.86 0.48 -22.68
CA GLY A 241 12.22 0.71 -23.16
C GLY A 241 12.76 2.12 -22.92
N LYS A 242 11.97 3.06 -22.39
CA LYS A 242 12.39 4.45 -22.13
C LYS A 242 12.16 4.84 -20.67
N TYR A 243 13.03 5.67 -20.15
CA TYR A 243 12.79 6.33 -18.86
C TYR A 243 11.82 7.49 -19.03
N ARG A 244 10.90 7.61 -18.08
CA ARG A 244 9.98 8.75 -17.91
C ARG A 244 10.05 9.20 -16.47
N VAL A 245 9.87 10.49 -16.24
CA VAL A 245 9.84 11.07 -14.90
C VAL A 245 8.42 11.55 -14.61
N TYR A 246 7.91 11.17 -13.45
CA TYR A 246 6.62 11.63 -12.95
C TYR A 246 6.84 12.56 -11.77
N LEU A 247 6.13 13.66 -11.76
CA LEU A 247 6.01 14.54 -10.60
C LEU A 247 4.85 14.04 -9.75
N HIS A 248 5.14 13.70 -8.51
CA HIS A 248 4.15 13.43 -7.48
C HIS A 248 4.10 14.66 -6.57
N LEU A 249 3.07 15.46 -6.69
CA LEU A 249 2.83 16.64 -5.87
C LEU A 249 1.90 16.27 -4.73
N THR A 250 2.38 16.37 -3.49
CA THR A 250 1.55 16.18 -2.31
C THR A 250 0.83 17.49 -2.01
N ILE A 251 -0.48 17.46 -2.03
CA ILE A 251 -1.39 18.58 -1.87
C ILE A 251 -2.19 18.39 -0.59
N GLU A 252 -2.33 19.42 0.21
CA GLU A 252 -3.20 19.49 1.36
C GLU A 252 -4.59 19.97 0.91
N GLY A 253 -5.63 19.21 1.27
CA GLY A 253 -7.00 19.39 0.83
C GLY A 253 -7.61 18.11 0.27
N LYS A 254 -8.91 18.10 0.06
CA LYS A 254 -9.63 16.98 -0.58
C LYS A 254 -9.42 17.01 -2.08
N ALA A 255 -9.13 15.86 -2.68
CA ALA A 255 -9.04 15.74 -4.13
C ALA A 255 -10.35 16.15 -4.81
N LYS A 256 -10.25 16.81 -5.96
CA LYS A 256 -11.42 17.18 -6.76
C LYS A 256 -12.23 15.94 -7.14
N PRO A 257 -13.56 16.06 -7.26
CA PRO A 257 -14.39 14.97 -7.75
C PRO A 257 -14.03 14.63 -9.19
N LYS A 258 -14.19 13.35 -9.54
CA LYS A 258 -14.00 12.91 -10.92
C LYS A 258 -15.33 12.91 -11.64
N TYR A 259 -15.36 13.54 -12.79
CA TYR A 259 -16.54 13.61 -13.65
C TYR A 259 -16.37 12.69 -14.87
N ASP A 260 -17.49 12.23 -15.41
CA ASP A 260 -17.56 11.57 -16.71
C ASP A 260 -17.51 12.61 -17.84
N ARG A 261 -17.61 12.16 -19.10
CA ARG A 261 -17.61 13.04 -20.28
C ARG A 261 -18.84 13.97 -20.36
N PHE A 262 -19.90 13.63 -19.62
CA PHE A 262 -21.15 14.41 -19.59
C PHE A 262 -21.22 15.38 -18.40
N GLY A 263 -20.20 15.42 -17.54
CA GLY A 263 -20.16 16.29 -16.36
C GLY A 263 -20.82 15.70 -15.12
N ASN A 264 -21.28 14.44 -15.14
CA ASN A 264 -21.82 13.78 -13.97
C ASN A 264 -20.71 13.20 -13.08
N PRO A 265 -20.90 13.14 -11.75
CA PRO A 265 -19.97 12.48 -10.87
C PRO A 265 -19.72 11.04 -11.33
N ARG A 266 -18.45 10.69 -11.59
CA ARG A 266 -18.06 9.38 -12.11
C ARG A 266 -18.36 8.22 -11.15
N HIS A 267 -18.46 8.50 -9.87
CA HIS A 267 -18.71 7.52 -8.83
C HIS A 267 -19.94 7.91 -8.02
N LYS A 268 -20.91 7.00 -7.98
CA LYS A 268 -22.08 7.11 -7.11
C LYS A 268 -21.71 6.72 -5.68
N PHE A 269 -22.36 7.34 -4.71
CA PHE A 269 -22.21 7.02 -3.30
C PHE A 269 -23.56 6.53 -2.76
N GLY A 270 -23.60 5.26 -2.36
CA GLY A 270 -24.78 4.66 -1.75
C GLY A 270 -24.89 4.97 -0.26
N LYS A 271 -26.04 4.65 0.30
CA LYS A 271 -26.31 4.65 1.75
C LYS A 271 -26.69 3.25 2.21
N GLY A 272 -26.34 2.90 3.43
CA GLY A 272 -26.64 1.61 4.05
C GLY A 272 -25.38 0.83 4.43
N ILE A 273 -25.61 -0.33 5.02
CA ILE A 273 -24.57 -1.21 5.56
C ILE A 273 -24.14 -2.21 4.50
N ILE A 274 -22.82 -2.49 4.48
CA ILE A 274 -22.22 -3.56 3.70
C ILE A 274 -21.39 -4.42 4.64
N GLY A 275 -21.74 -5.70 4.74
CA GLY A 275 -20.89 -6.71 5.38
C GLY A 275 -20.03 -7.41 4.35
N ALA A 276 -18.72 -7.57 4.60
CA ALA A 276 -17.81 -8.20 3.64
C ALA A 276 -16.81 -9.16 4.28
N ASP A 277 -16.80 -10.41 3.83
CA ASP A 277 -15.73 -11.37 4.11
C ASP A 277 -14.67 -11.33 3.01
N ILE A 278 -13.48 -10.86 3.37
CA ILE A 278 -12.35 -10.75 2.44
C ILE A 278 -11.45 -11.98 2.62
N GLY A 279 -11.53 -12.95 1.72
CA GLY A 279 -10.66 -14.12 1.68
C GLY A 279 -9.24 -13.83 1.20
N THR A 280 -8.44 -14.88 0.99
CA THR A 280 -7.10 -14.76 0.36
C THR A 280 -7.17 -14.61 -1.15
N GLN A 281 -8.28 -15.01 -1.77
CA GLN A 281 -8.49 -15.05 -3.23
C GLN A 281 -9.82 -14.46 -3.67
N THR A 282 -10.81 -14.44 -2.78
CA THR A 282 -12.20 -14.05 -3.04
C THR A 282 -12.65 -12.99 -2.06
N VAL A 283 -13.71 -12.29 -2.40
CA VAL A 283 -14.49 -11.45 -1.51
C VAL A 283 -15.96 -11.82 -1.68
N ALA A 284 -16.64 -12.03 -0.55
CA ALA A 284 -18.09 -12.09 -0.47
C ALA A 284 -18.60 -10.82 0.21
N TYR A 285 -19.72 -10.30 -0.23
CA TYR A 285 -20.35 -9.12 0.39
C TYR A 285 -21.87 -9.21 0.34
N THR A 286 -22.48 -8.60 1.32
CA THR A 286 -23.94 -8.47 1.47
C THR A 286 -24.29 -7.02 1.76
N SER A 287 -25.26 -6.48 1.04
CA SER A 287 -25.82 -5.14 1.23
C SER A 287 -27.34 -5.18 1.16
N ASN A 288 -27.99 -4.06 1.44
CA ASN A 288 -29.44 -3.95 1.32
C ASN A 288 -29.93 -4.28 -0.09
N THR A 289 -29.16 -3.95 -1.12
CA THR A 289 -29.58 -4.05 -2.53
C THR A 289 -28.99 -5.25 -3.23
N GLU A 290 -27.78 -5.67 -2.91
CA GLU A 290 -27.01 -6.66 -3.67
C GLU A 290 -26.23 -7.59 -2.75
N VAL A 291 -26.07 -8.84 -3.17
CA VAL A 291 -25.09 -9.78 -2.63
C VAL A 291 -24.08 -10.15 -3.73
N GLY A 292 -22.84 -10.41 -3.33
CA GLY A 292 -21.81 -10.74 -4.29
C GLY A 292 -20.75 -11.71 -3.78
N LEU A 293 -20.24 -12.52 -4.71
CA LEU A 293 -19.13 -13.43 -4.48
C LEU A 293 -18.22 -13.42 -5.71
N LYS A 294 -17.00 -12.92 -5.56
CA LYS A 294 -16.10 -12.77 -6.70
C LYS A 294 -14.62 -12.97 -6.36
N ASN A 295 -13.82 -13.22 -7.40
CA ASN A 295 -12.37 -13.32 -7.27
C ASN A 295 -11.77 -11.92 -7.06
N LEU A 296 -10.93 -11.77 -6.03
CA LEU A 296 -10.22 -10.52 -5.75
C LEU A 296 -9.28 -10.12 -6.88
N SER A 297 -9.25 -8.84 -7.21
CA SER A 297 -8.29 -8.23 -8.16
C SER A 297 -8.29 -8.87 -9.54
N GLU A 298 -9.38 -9.55 -9.92
CA GLU A 298 -9.54 -10.15 -11.24
C GLU A 298 -10.17 -9.16 -12.21
N ARG A 299 -9.57 -9.02 -13.37
CA ARG A 299 -10.09 -8.22 -14.47
C ARG A 299 -10.07 -9.10 -15.71
N GLY A 300 -11.20 -9.78 -15.98
CA GLY A 300 -11.23 -10.87 -16.93
C GLY A 300 -10.24 -11.97 -16.51
N ASN A 301 -9.80 -12.83 -17.35
CA ASN A 301 -8.85 -13.92 -17.02
C ASN A 301 -7.38 -13.44 -16.89
N SER A 302 -7.15 -12.16 -16.51
CA SER A 302 -5.83 -11.51 -16.54
C SER A 302 -4.78 -12.20 -15.67
N ILE A 303 -5.16 -12.68 -14.48
CA ILE A 303 -4.22 -13.33 -13.55
C ILE A 303 -3.75 -14.68 -14.07
N GLN A 304 -4.63 -15.53 -14.57
CA GLN A 304 -4.27 -16.86 -15.10
C GLN A 304 -3.38 -16.76 -16.33
N THR A 305 -3.73 -15.88 -17.27
CA THR A 305 -2.95 -15.61 -18.47
C THR A 305 -1.56 -15.08 -18.12
N SER A 306 -1.49 -14.15 -17.18
CA SER A 306 -0.22 -13.57 -16.71
C SER A 306 0.67 -14.60 -16.02
N GLU A 307 0.12 -15.49 -15.21
CA GLU A 307 0.88 -16.55 -14.53
C GLU A 307 1.54 -17.52 -15.49
N ARG A 308 0.85 -17.88 -16.58
CA ARG A 308 1.42 -18.74 -17.62
C ARG A 308 2.58 -18.04 -18.34
N ARG A 309 2.38 -16.77 -18.75
CA ARG A 309 3.41 -15.95 -19.41
C ARG A 309 4.62 -15.74 -18.51
N GLU A 310 4.42 -15.43 -17.23
CA GLU A 310 5.49 -15.25 -16.24
C GLU A 310 6.33 -16.53 -16.11
N ARG A 311 5.70 -17.71 -16.03
CA ARG A 311 6.42 -19.00 -15.96
C ARG A 311 7.26 -19.27 -17.20
N LEU A 312 6.75 -18.98 -18.38
CA LEU A 312 7.47 -19.17 -19.64
C LEU A 312 8.70 -18.24 -19.72
N LEU A 313 8.53 -16.98 -19.34
CA LEU A 313 9.64 -16.01 -19.28
C LEU A 313 10.72 -16.43 -18.28
N TYR A 314 10.35 -16.88 -17.08
CA TYR A 314 11.32 -17.38 -16.10
C TYR A 314 12.11 -18.58 -16.63
N ARG A 315 11.46 -19.54 -17.27
CA ARG A 315 12.14 -20.70 -17.89
C ARG A 315 13.10 -20.27 -18.99
N ALA A 316 12.70 -19.34 -19.85
CA ALA A 316 13.56 -18.82 -20.91
C ALA A 316 14.77 -18.04 -20.36
N MET A 317 14.54 -17.21 -19.34
CA MET A 317 15.61 -16.47 -18.63
C MET A 317 16.59 -17.43 -17.94
N ASP A 318 16.10 -18.50 -17.33
CA ASP A 318 16.94 -19.48 -16.65
C ASP A 318 17.81 -20.25 -17.66
N ARG A 319 17.23 -20.72 -18.79
CA ARG A 319 17.99 -21.34 -19.88
C ARG A 319 19.09 -20.41 -20.40
N SER A 320 18.79 -19.13 -20.63
CA SER A 320 19.76 -18.15 -21.10
C SER A 320 20.90 -17.93 -20.10
N ARG A 321 20.61 -17.91 -18.79
CA ARG A 321 21.65 -17.80 -17.74
C ARG A 321 22.53 -19.04 -17.67
N ARG A 322 21.94 -20.24 -17.75
CA ARG A 322 22.70 -21.49 -17.74
C ARG A 322 23.69 -21.57 -18.92
N ALA A 323 23.23 -21.17 -20.10
CA ALA A 323 24.08 -21.13 -21.28
C ALA A 323 25.23 -20.09 -21.18
N THR A 324 25.00 -18.96 -20.49
CA THR A 324 26.00 -17.87 -20.41
C THR A 324 26.97 -18.08 -19.25
N ASP A 325 26.52 -18.62 -18.13
CA ASP A 325 27.31 -18.79 -16.88
C ASP A 325 27.19 -20.21 -16.32
N PRO A 326 27.57 -21.28 -17.06
CA PRO A 326 27.44 -22.66 -16.62
C PRO A 326 28.18 -22.93 -15.31
N GLN A 327 29.31 -22.24 -15.08
CA GLN A 327 30.17 -22.37 -13.88
C GLN A 327 29.42 -22.00 -12.57
N ASN A 328 28.30 -21.31 -12.65
CA ASN A 328 27.50 -20.90 -11.50
C ASN A 328 26.48 -21.97 -11.08
N TYR A 329 26.43 -23.11 -11.78
CA TYR A 329 25.48 -24.20 -11.52
C TYR A 329 26.20 -25.48 -11.08
N ASN A 330 25.52 -26.28 -10.27
CA ASN A 330 25.90 -27.66 -9.96
C ASN A 330 25.41 -28.60 -11.08
N ASP A 331 25.92 -29.84 -11.08
CA ASP A 331 25.56 -30.87 -12.07
C ASP A 331 24.05 -31.20 -12.05
N ASP A 332 23.41 -31.10 -10.86
CA ASP A 332 21.96 -31.23 -10.70
C ASP A 332 21.16 -30.02 -11.26
N GLY A 333 21.83 -29.03 -11.82
CA GLY A 333 21.24 -27.81 -12.36
C GLY A 333 20.81 -26.80 -11.30
N THR A 334 21.11 -26.99 -10.04
CA THR A 334 20.89 -25.98 -8.99
C THR A 334 21.99 -24.94 -9.00
N VAL A 335 21.65 -23.72 -8.53
CA VAL A 335 22.63 -22.63 -8.44
C VAL A 335 23.58 -22.90 -7.27
N LYS A 336 24.89 -22.89 -7.50
CA LYS A 336 25.93 -23.04 -6.47
C LYS A 336 25.71 -22.07 -5.32
N LYS A 337 26.09 -22.41 -4.10
CA LYS A 337 26.03 -21.52 -2.93
C LYS A 337 27.19 -20.48 -2.99
N GLY A 338 27.06 -19.35 -2.26
CA GLY A 338 28.11 -18.34 -2.14
C GLY A 338 27.98 -17.18 -3.15
N ARG A 339 28.98 -16.28 -3.17
CA ARG A 339 29.02 -15.10 -4.06
C ARG A 339 29.27 -15.53 -5.50
N LYS A 340 28.56 -14.92 -6.45
CA LYS A 340 28.66 -15.22 -7.88
C LYS A 340 28.69 -13.96 -8.71
N THR A 341 29.37 -14.05 -9.85
CA THR A 341 29.32 -13.03 -10.90
C THR A 341 28.45 -13.57 -12.03
N TRP A 342 27.54 -12.75 -12.52
CA TRP A 342 26.62 -13.08 -13.59
C TRP A 342 26.90 -12.22 -14.80
N LYS A 343 27.14 -12.84 -15.95
CA LYS A 343 27.15 -12.19 -17.25
C LYS A 343 25.76 -12.35 -17.88
N TYR A 344 25.16 -11.27 -18.33
CA TYR A 344 23.84 -11.32 -18.93
C TYR A 344 23.93 -11.13 -20.44
N SER A 345 23.54 -12.15 -21.19
CA SER A 345 23.43 -12.08 -22.65
C SER A 345 22.40 -11.02 -23.06
N ASN A 346 22.48 -10.55 -24.32
CA ASN A 346 21.46 -9.64 -24.87
C ASN A 346 20.08 -10.29 -24.91
N HIS A 347 20.04 -11.61 -25.16
CA HIS A 347 18.78 -12.36 -25.08
C HIS A 347 18.17 -12.33 -23.68
N TYR A 348 18.95 -12.59 -22.63
CA TYR A 348 18.51 -12.46 -21.24
C TYR A 348 17.98 -11.06 -20.91
N LYS A 349 18.70 -10.01 -21.35
CA LYS A 349 18.27 -8.61 -21.12
C LYS A 349 16.92 -8.32 -21.78
N LYS A 350 16.70 -8.79 -23.02
CA LYS A 350 15.40 -8.67 -23.72
C LYS A 350 14.28 -9.42 -22.99
N LEU A 351 14.52 -10.65 -22.52
CA LEU A 351 13.54 -11.41 -21.72
C LEU A 351 13.22 -10.73 -20.40
N LYS A 352 14.23 -10.21 -19.71
CA LYS A 352 14.07 -9.46 -18.46
C LYS A 352 13.22 -8.19 -18.66
N ALA A 353 13.42 -7.47 -19.77
CA ALA A 353 12.60 -6.31 -20.12
C ALA A 353 11.13 -6.72 -20.35
N LYS A 354 10.88 -7.79 -21.10
CA LYS A 354 9.52 -8.35 -21.30
C LYS A 354 8.86 -8.76 -19.98
N HIS A 355 9.61 -9.41 -19.09
CA HIS A 355 9.12 -9.79 -17.76
C HIS A 355 8.79 -8.55 -16.91
N SER A 356 9.64 -7.53 -16.92
CA SER A 356 9.41 -6.29 -16.16
C SER A 356 8.15 -5.56 -16.65
N GLU A 357 7.95 -5.51 -17.98
CA GLU A 357 6.73 -4.93 -18.56
C GLU A 357 5.46 -5.73 -18.21
N LEU A 358 5.54 -7.06 -18.23
CA LEU A 358 4.43 -7.92 -17.78
C LEU A 358 4.08 -7.64 -16.31
N CYS A 359 5.08 -7.55 -15.44
CA CYS A 359 4.87 -7.21 -14.02
C CYS A 359 4.22 -5.84 -13.85
N ARG A 360 4.63 -4.85 -14.66
CA ARG A 360 4.05 -3.50 -14.64
C ARG A 360 2.58 -3.51 -15.06
N ILE A 361 2.24 -4.19 -16.15
CA ILE A 361 0.86 -4.32 -16.64
C ILE A 361 0.01 -5.04 -15.58
N ASN A 362 0.51 -6.13 -15.00
CA ASN A 362 -0.20 -6.86 -13.95
C ASN A 362 -0.48 -6.02 -12.71
N ALA A 363 0.47 -5.16 -12.32
CA ALA A 363 0.28 -4.25 -11.20
C ALA A 363 -0.80 -3.20 -11.50
N ILE A 364 -0.84 -2.67 -12.72
CA ILE A 364 -1.86 -1.71 -13.16
C ILE A 364 -3.24 -2.38 -13.19
N ASN A 365 -3.38 -3.54 -13.85
CA ASN A 365 -4.65 -4.25 -13.95
C ASN A 365 -5.22 -4.59 -12.56
N ARG A 366 -4.36 -5.08 -11.66
CA ARG A 366 -4.75 -5.36 -10.27
C ARG A 366 -5.24 -4.09 -9.56
N GLN A 367 -4.54 -2.97 -9.70
CA GLN A 367 -4.96 -1.72 -9.07
C GLN A 367 -6.27 -1.19 -9.65
N LEU A 368 -6.47 -1.32 -10.96
CA LEU A 368 -7.73 -0.97 -11.62
C LEU A 368 -8.88 -1.83 -11.08
N ALA A 369 -8.71 -3.16 -11.05
CA ALA A 369 -9.71 -4.08 -10.51
C ALA A 369 -10.06 -3.74 -9.04
N ILE A 370 -9.05 -3.51 -8.20
CA ILE A 370 -9.25 -3.12 -6.80
C ILE A 370 -10.05 -1.80 -6.70
N ASN A 371 -9.75 -0.83 -7.55
CA ASN A 371 -10.45 0.46 -7.55
C ASN A 371 -11.90 0.32 -8.06
N GLU A 372 -12.12 -0.49 -9.08
CA GLU A 372 -13.46 -0.80 -9.63
C GLU A 372 -14.33 -1.45 -8.53
N ASP A 373 -13.81 -2.50 -7.89
CA ASP A 373 -14.50 -3.20 -6.79
C ASP A 373 -14.79 -2.28 -5.61
N ALA A 374 -13.82 -1.47 -5.19
CA ALA A 374 -13.99 -0.56 -4.07
C ALA A 374 -14.97 0.58 -4.38
N ASN A 375 -15.05 1.05 -5.65
CA ASN A 375 -16.05 2.02 -6.09
C ASN A 375 -17.45 1.39 -6.12
N HIS A 376 -17.55 0.16 -6.62
CA HIS A 376 -18.80 -0.60 -6.63
C HIS A 376 -19.35 -0.77 -5.20
N LEU A 377 -18.52 -1.26 -4.27
CA LEU A 377 -18.92 -1.37 -2.87
C LEU A 377 -19.39 -0.03 -2.29
N ARG A 378 -18.66 1.06 -2.56
CA ARG A 378 -19.05 2.39 -2.07
C ARG A 378 -20.36 2.90 -2.70
N SER A 379 -20.76 2.40 -3.86
CA SER A 379 -22.05 2.70 -4.47
C SER A 379 -23.22 1.93 -3.83
N LEU A 380 -22.95 0.86 -3.09
CA LEU A 380 -23.96 0.05 -2.41
C LEU A 380 -24.28 0.55 -0.98
N GLY A 381 -23.34 1.26 -0.34
CA GLY A 381 -23.55 1.73 1.04
C GLY A 381 -22.49 2.72 1.51
N ASP A 382 -22.68 3.27 2.70
CA ASP A 382 -21.78 4.21 3.37
C ASP A 382 -21.16 3.66 4.66
N VAL A 383 -21.61 2.51 5.16
CA VAL A 383 -21.02 1.79 6.29
C VAL A 383 -20.47 0.45 5.80
N PHE A 384 -19.16 0.26 5.89
CA PHE A 384 -18.48 -0.97 5.50
C PHE A 384 -17.96 -1.72 6.71
N ILE A 385 -18.38 -2.97 6.89
CA ILE A 385 -18.05 -3.83 8.04
C ILE A 385 -17.30 -5.05 7.54
N THR A 386 -16.15 -5.36 8.13
CA THR A 386 -15.32 -6.51 7.74
C THR A 386 -14.51 -7.04 8.92
N GLU A 387 -13.98 -8.26 8.78
CA GLU A 387 -13.04 -8.82 9.74
C GLU A 387 -11.62 -8.24 9.58
N PRO A 388 -10.87 -8.04 10.68
CA PRO A 388 -9.47 -7.64 10.62
C PRO A 388 -8.62 -8.76 10.01
N LYS A 389 -7.89 -8.49 8.90
CA LYS A 389 -7.06 -9.50 8.22
C LYS A 389 -5.58 -9.15 8.24
N ASN A 390 -4.78 -10.11 8.72
CA ASN A 390 -3.33 -10.01 8.72
C ASN A 390 -2.71 -10.93 7.67
N ALA A 391 -2.64 -10.47 6.41
CA ALA A 391 -2.05 -11.22 5.31
C ALA A 391 -0.58 -11.60 5.56
N SER A 392 0.17 -10.85 6.39
CA SER A 392 1.55 -11.17 6.70
C SER A 392 1.69 -12.46 7.52
N LYS A 393 0.72 -12.76 8.40
CA LYS A 393 0.67 -14.04 9.12
C LYS A 393 0.47 -15.23 8.16
N LEU A 394 -0.40 -15.06 7.16
CA LEU A 394 -0.70 -16.08 6.14
C LEU A 394 0.47 -16.30 5.16
N MET A 395 1.36 -15.32 5.00
CA MET A 395 2.56 -15.42 4.16
C MET A 395 3.75 -16.08 4.86
N LYS A 396 3.69 -16.34 6.16
CA LYS A 396 4.80 -16.98 6.89
C LYS A 396 5.04 -18.39 6.35
N ARG A 397 6.32 -18.80 6.33
CA ARG A 397 6.68 -20.18 6.07
C ARG A 397 6.27 -21.04 7.28
N THR A 398 5.76 -22.24 7.04
CA THR A 398 5.59 -23.24 8.09
C THR A 398 6.95 -23.61 8.66
N LYS A 399 7.02 -23.85 9.97
CA LYS A 399 8.26 -24.31 10.64
C LYS A 399 8.60 -25.71 10.15
N ASP A 400 7.61 -26.60 10.15
CA ASP A 400 7.79 -28.01 9.83
C ASP A 400 7.46 -28.30 8.36
N THR A 401 8.17 -29.25 7.79
CA THR A 401 7.91 -29.76 6.46
C THR A 401 7.01 -31.00 6.59
N THR A 402 5.76 -30.86 6.14
CA THR A 402 4.79 -31.97 6.13
C THR A 402 4.71 -32.62 4.76
N VAL A 403 4.37 -33.91 4.72
CA VAL A 403 4.21 -34.70 3.50
C VAL A 403 2.72 -34.90 3.22
N ASN A 404 2.32 -34.89 1.95
CA ASN A 404 0.95 -35.18 1.54
C ASN A 404 0.70 -36.70 1.43
N SER A 405 -0.55 -37.12 1.18
CA SER A 405 -0.93 -38.51 1.00
C SER A 405 -0.18 -39.26 -0.13
N LYS A 406 0.47 -38.52 -1.04
CA LYS A 406 1.28 -39.06 -2.15
C LYS A 406 2.79 -39.02 -1.88
N GLY A 407 3.23 -38.89 -0.62
CA GLY A 407 4.64 -38.83 -0.23
C GLY A 407 5.40 -37.57 -0.63
N LYS A 408 4.74 -36.54 -1.22
CA LYS A 408 5.39 -35.31 -1.67
C LYS A 408 5.35 -34.24 -0.58
N PHE A 409 6.45 -33.53 -0.38
CA PHE A 409 6.53 -32.44 0.58
C PHE A 409 5.59 -31.29 0.25
N HIS A 410 4.84 -30.82 1.25
CA HIS A 410 4.04 -29.61 1.15
C HIS A 410 4.93 -28.37 1.00
N LYS A 411 4.48 -27.40 0.19
CA LYS A 411 5.18 -26.13 0.04
C LYS A 411 5.18 -25.36 1.36
N LYS A 412 6.34 -24.93 1.83
CA LYS A 412 6.48 -24.12 3.06
C LYS A 412 5.71 -22.79 3.03
N LYS A 413 5.42 -22.23 1.84
CA LYS A 413 4.58 -21.03 1.64
C LYS A 413 3.26 -21.43 0.96
N ARG A 414 2.20 -21.62 1.73
CA ARG A 414 0.91 -22.07 1.21
C ARG A 414 0.17 -20.97 0.43
N PHE A 415 0.09 -19.75 0.94
CA PHE A 415 -0.74 -18.67 0.39
C PHE A 415 0.03 -17.54 -0.31
N GLY A 416 1.36 -17.57 -0.32
CA GLY A 416 2.18 -16.46 -0.81
C GLY A 416 1.90 -16.05 -2.26
N ARG A 417 1.59 -16.99 -3.13
CA ARG A 417 1.25 -16.70 -4.54
C ARG A 417 -0.12 -16.06 -4.69
N SER A 418 -1.12 -16.61 -4.00
CA SER A 418 -2.48 -16.05 -3.99
C SER A 418 -2.49 -14.62 -3.46
N ILE A 419 -1.83 -14.39 -2.31
CA ILE A 419 -1.73 -13.07 -1.71
C ILE A 419 -0.97 -12.09 -2.62
N LYS A 420 0.13 -12.53 -3.26
CA LYS A 420 0.85 -11.69 -4.25
C LYS A 420 -0.05 -11.26 -5.40
N ASN A 421 -0.83 -12.18 -5.94
CA ASN A 421 -1.62 -11.95 -7.16
C ASN A 421 -2.94 -11.25 -6.87
N ARG A 422 -3.61 -11.62 -5.77
CA ARG A 422 -4.95 -11.14 -5.40
C ARG A 422 -4.94 -9.91 -4.48
N CYS A 423 -3.82 -9.66 -3.80
CA CYS A 423 -3.57 -8.46 -2.98
C CYS A 423 -4.71 -8.12 -1.98
N PRO A 424 -5.18 -9.06 -1.12
CA PRO A 424 -6.33 -8.82 -0.24
C PRO A 424 -6.13 -7.63 0.71
N SER A 425 -4.92 -7.44 1.27
CA SER A 425 -4.63 -6.27 2.11
C SER A 425 -4.65 -4.95 1.32
N GLY A 426 -4.22 -4.96 0.05
CA GLY A 426 -4.31 -3.78 -0.82
C GLY A 426 -5.75 -3.43 -1.17
N PHE A 427 -6.61 -4.45 -1.35
CA PHE A 427 -8.04 -4.28 -1.50
C PHE A 427 -8.66 -3.65 -0.25
N GLN A 428 -8.43 -4.24 0.93
CA GLN A 428 -8.93 -3.74 2.22
C GLN A 428 -8.53 -2.29 2.48
N THR A 429 -7.24 -1.96 2.34
CA THR A 429 -6.73 -0.58 2.50
C THR A 429 -7.35 0.39 1.49
N THR A 430 -7.62 -0.05 0.26
CA THR A 430 -8.24 0.81 -0.76
C THR A 430 -9.71 1.06 -0.44
N VAL A 431 -10.45 0.05 0.00
CA VAL A 431 -11.84 0.19 0.45
C VAL A 431 -11.91 1.13 1.65
N GLU A 432 -11.10 0.87 2.70
CA GLU A 432 -11.02 1.74 3.89
C GLU A 432 -10.78 3.20 3.50
N ARG A 433 -9.77 3.45 2.68
CA ARG A 433 -9.46 4.81 2.21
C ARG A 433 -10.63 5.45 1.46
N LYS A 434 -11.28 4.71 0.55
CA LYS A 434 -12.39 5.23 -0.23
C LYS A 434 -13.61 5.57 0.63
N PHE A 435 -13.97 4.71 1.57
CA PHE A 435 -15.06 5.00 2.50
C PHE A 435 -14.75 6.24 3.33
N LYS A 436 -13.59 6.29 3.99
CA LYS A 436 -13.18 7.45 4.80
C LYS A 436 -13.12 8.76 4.00
N THR A 437 -12.55 8.75 2.79
CA THR A 437 -12.43 9.98 1.98
C THR A 437 -13.75 10.44 1.38
N SER A 438 -14.74 9.57 1.23
CA SER A 438 -16.09 9.91 0.74
C SER A 438 -17.12 10.14 1.85
N GLY A 439 -16.67 10.34 3.10
CA GLY A 439 -17.56 10.58 4.25
C GLY A 439 -18.30 9.34 4.76
N GLY A 440 -17.92 8.13 4.31
CA GLY A 440 -18.46 6.87 4.83
C GLY A 440 -17.67 6.36 6.04
N ILE A 441 -18.19 5.30 6.65
CA ILE A 441 -17.66 4.66 7.85
C ILE A 441 -17.04 3.31 7.47
N TYR A 442 -15.85 3.01 8.01
CA TYR A 442 -15.18 1.72 7.87
C TYR A 442 -14.93 1.11 9.24
N ILE A 443 -15.40 -0.11 9.43
CA ILE A 443 -15.39 -0.81 10.71
C ILE A 443 -14.71 -2.18 10.54
N GLU A 444 -13.73 -2.46 11.39
CA GLU A 444 -13.21 -3.82 11.60
C GLU A 444 -13.83 -4.38 12.88
N VAL A 445 -14.50 -5.53 12.77
CA VAL A 445 -15.08 -6.19 13.94
C VAL A 445 -13.98 -6.67 14.90
N PRO A 446 -14.26 -6.83 16.20
CA PRO A 446 -13.30 -7.37 17.16
C PRO A 446 -12.77 -8.76 16.76
N ASN A 447 -11.50 -9.08 17.13
CA ASN A 447 -10.89 -10.38 16.79
C ASN A 447 -11.61 -11.60 17.37
N ASN A 448 -12.41 -11.42 18.41
CA ASN A 448 -13.24 -12.44 19.04
C ASN A 448 -14.62 -12.61 18.36
N TYR A 449 -14.98 -11.74 17.44
CA TYR A 449 -16.19 -11.90 16.63
C TYR A 449 -16.01 -13.06 15.65
N ARG A 450 -16.90 -14.03 15.71
CA ARG A 450 -16.80 -15.31 14.99
C ARG A 450 -17.90 -15.45 13.96
N ALA A 451 -17.99 -14.51 13.01
CA ALA A 451 -19.03 -14.50 11.98
C ALA A 451 -19.23 -15.88 11.30
N SER A 452 -18.13 -16.56 10.95
CA SER A 452 -18.21 -17.86 10.26
C SER A 452 -18.70 -19.03 11.12
N GLN A 453 -18.92 -18.85 12.41
CA GLN A 453 -19.31 -19.92 13.35
C GLN A 453 -20.73 -19.75 13.91
N TYR A 454 -21.29 -18.54 13.87
CA TYR A 454 -22.64 -18.31 14.36
C TYR A 454 -23.67 -18.90 13.40
N ASP A 455 -24.67 -19.57 13.97
CA ASP A 455 -25.84 -20.12 13.28
C ASP A 455 -27.09 -19.39 13.80
N HIS A 456 -27.65 -18.51 12.98
CA HIS A 456 -28.77 -17.67 13.39
C HIS A 456 -30.09 -18.45 13.58
N THR A 457 -30.18 -19.68 13.00
CA THR A 457 -31.36 -20.54 13.14
C THR A 457 -31.38 -21.28 14.48
N ALA A 458 -30.20 -21.54 15.06
CA ALA A 458 -30.05 -22.15 16.38
C ALA A 458 -29.70 -21.14 17.49
N ASP A 459 -29.40 -19.89 17.12
CA ASP A 459 -28.89 -18.86 18.03
C ASP A 459 -27.60 -19.29 18.78
N ASP A 460 -26.72 -20.06 18.12
CA ASP A 460 -25.53 -20.64 18.74
C ASP A 460 -24.29 -20.57 17.84
N TYR A 461 -23.11 -20.75 18.46
CA TYR A 461 -21.81 -20.77 17.77
C TYR A 461 -21.36 -22.21 17.50
N ILE A 462 -21.57 -22.69 16.29
CA ILE A 462 -21.25 -24.03 15.85
C ILE A 462 -19.90 -24.03 15.12
N LYS A 463 -18.92 -24.78 15.64
CA LYS A 463 -17.60 -24.91 15.02
C LYS A 463 -17.69 -25.75 13.75
N LYS A 464 -17.44 -25.12 12.59
CA LYS A 464 -17.48 -25.74 11.27
C LYS A 464 -16.04 -25.99 10.76
N LYS A 465 -15.84 -27.03 9.92
CA LYS A 465 -14.52 -27.33 9.33
C LYS A 465 -14.14 -26.29 8.29
N LEU A 466 -12.89 -25.86 8.28
CA LEU A 466 -12.37 -24.90 7.30
C LEU A 466 -12.40 -25.40 5.84
N SER A 467 -12.45 -26.72 5.65
CA SER A 467 -12.58 -27.37 4.34
C SER A 467 -13.97 -27.21 3.73
N ASP A 468 -14.99 -27.09 4.56
CA ASP A 468 -16.36 -27.04 4.13
C ASP A 468 -16.66 -25.67 3.50
N ARG A 469 -17.15 -25.71 2.28
CA ARG A 469 -17.44 -24.49 1.50
C ARG A 469 -18.94 -24.21 1.42
N ILE A 470 -19.73 -25.22 1.64
CA ILE A 470 -21.18 -25.14 1.81
C ILE A 470 -21.47 -25.58 3.22
N TYR A 471 -22.20 -24.77 3.97
CA TYR A 471 -22.65 -25.09 5.32
C TYR A 471 -24.09 -25.54 5.30
N LYS A 472 -24.41 -26.51 6.15
CA LYS A 472 -25.78 -26.85 6.49
C LYS A 472 -26.11 -26.20 7.84
N LEU A 473 -27.06 -25.28 7.86
CA LEU A 473 -27.58 -24.66 9.07
C LEU A 473 -28.43 -25.67 9.87
N THR A 474 -28.76 -25.36 11.10
CA THR A 474 -29.49 -26.27 11.99
C THR A 474 -30.90 -26.58 11.46
N ASP A 475 -31.54 -25.65 10.77
CA ASP A 475 -32.83 -25.85 10.08
C ASP A 475 -32.71 -26.67 8.78
N GLY A 476 -31.51 -27.08 8.38
CA GLY A 476 -31.28 -27.83 7.16
C GLY A 476 -30.91 -26.98 5.94
N THR A 477 -30.96 -25.67 6.01
CA THR A 477 -30.66 -24.74 4.90
C THR A 477 -29.18 -24.81 4.50
N LEU A 478 -28.91 -24.91 3.19
CA LEU A 478 -27.53 -24.95 2.65
C LEU A 478 -27.11 -23.54 2.22
N VAL A 479 -26.03 -23.03 2.79
CA VAL A 479 -25.51 -21.68 2.51
C VAL A 479 -24.03 -21.76 2.08
N GLN A 480 -23.62 -20.87 1.16
CA GLN A 480 -22.21 -20.73 0.82
C GLN A 480 -21.48 -19.99 1.96
N ARG A 481 -20.40 -20.58 2.44
CA ARG A 481 -19.68 -20.17 3.67
C ARG A 481 -19.26 -18.69 3.68
N ASP A 482 -18.59 -18.25 2.61
CA ASP A 482 -17.98 -16.92 2.58
C ASP A 482 -19.09 -15.84 2.42
N TRP A 483 -20.17 -16.17 1.69
CA TRP A 483 -21.37 -15.34 1.63
C TRP A 483 -22.06 -15.27 3.00
N TYR A 484 -22.29 -16.40 3.65
CA TYR A 484 -22.95 -16.43 4.96
C TYR A 484 -22.17 -15.61 6.00
N SER A 485 -20.82 -15.70 5.99
CA SER A 485 -19.98 -14.83 6.83
C SER A 485 -20.19 -13.34 6.50
N SER A 486 -20.36 -12.98 5.23
CA SER A 486 -20.64 -11.59 4.84
C SER A 486 -22.03 -11.12 5.25
N PHE A 487 -23.01 -12.02 5.23
CA PHE A 487 -24.37 -11.76 5.75
C PHE A 487 -24.35 -11.49 7.26
N LEU A 488 -23.62 -12.29 8.04
CA LEU A 488 -23.50 -12.06 9.49
C LEU A 488 -22.73 -10.77 9.81
N LEU A 489 -21.77 -10.36 8.98
CA LEU A 489 -21.13 -9.05 9.07
C LEU A 489 -22.09 -7.90 8.68
N TYR A 490 -23.00 -8.10 7.74
CA TYR A 490 -24.06 -7.16 7.40
C TYR A 490 -25.07 -6.98 8.56
N CYS A 491 -25.29 -8.02 9.36
CA CYS A 491 -26.12 -8.01 10.55
C CYS A 491 -25.37 -7.57 11.82
N TYR A 492 -24.08 -7.21 11.74
CA TYR A 492 -23.34 -6.72 12.89
C TYR A 492 -23.79 -5.31 13.29
N ASP A 493 -24.19 -5.16 14.55
CA ASP A 493 -24.44 -3.84 15.13
C ASP A 493 -23.14 -3.27 15.70
N TYR A 494 -22.63 -2.23 15.06
CA TYR A 494 -21.37 -1.59 15.47
C TYR A 494 -21.50 -0.72 16.72
N ARG A 495 -22.73 -0.45 17.21
CA ARG A 495 -23.00 0.31 18.44
C ARG A 495 -22.89 -0.62 19.64
N THR A 496 -23.57 -1.75 19.62
CA THR A 496 -23.50 -2.78 20.66
C THR A 496 -22.24 -3.65 20.54
N LYS A 497 -21.60 -3.65 19.38
CA LYS A 497 -20.44 -4.48 19.00
C LYS A 497 -20.73 -5.97 19.01
N ASP A 498 -21.95 -6.35 18.70
CA ASP A 498 -22.43 -7.71 18.64
C ASP A 498 -23.34 -7.95 17.42
N ILE A 499 -23.79 -9.17 17.24
CA ILE A 499 -24.69 -9.53 16.15
C ILE A 499 -26.12 -9.07 16.47
N ASP A 500 -26.78 -8.45 15.50
CA ASP A 500 -28.20 -8.13 15.57
C ASP A 500 -29.02 -9.35 15.12
N LYS A 501 -29.49 -10.13 16.08
CA LYS A 501 -30.25 -11.37 15.86
C LYS A 501 -31.58 -11.11 15.14
N ASN A 502 -32.27 -10.05 15.49
CA ASN A 502 -33.55 -9.68 14.87
C ASN A 502 -33.35 -9.35 13.38
N LYS A 503 -32.30 -8.63 13.08
CA LYS A 503 -31.90 -8.33 11.68
C LYS A 503 -31.51 -9.60 10.93
N CYS A 504 -30.83 -10.56 11.58
CA CYS A 504 -30.52 -11.84 10.94
C CYS A 504 -31.79 -12.56 10.50
N ILE A 505 -32.79 -12.65 11.38
CA ILE A 505 -34.05 -13.33 11.09
C ILE A 505 -34.83 -12.58 9.99
N SER A 506 -34.98 -11.27 10.11
CA SER A 506 -35.80 -10.47 9.19
C SER A 506 -35.22 -10.30 7.78
N GLU A 507 -33.90 -10.32 7.63
CA GLU A 507 -33.22 -10.09 6.34
C GLU A 507 -32.70 -11.38 5.67
N PHE A 508 -32.70 -12.52 6.37
CA PHE A 508 -32.10 -13.74 5.87
C PHE A 508 -32.70 -14.21 4.54
N ASP A 509 -34.01 -14.42 4.48
CA ASP A 509 -34.69 -14.97 3.30
C ASP A 509 -34.47 -14.09 2.06
N LYS A 510 -34.57 -12.79 2.23
CA LYS A 510 -34.34 -11.82 1.16
C LYS A 510 -32.90 -11.88 0.62
N CYS A 511 -31.91 -11.96 1.52
CA CYS A 511 -30.50 -12.05 1.16
C CYS A 511 -30.16 -13.43 0.58
N TYR A 512 -30.76 -14.49 1.11
CA TYR A 512 -30.57 -15.87 0.65
C TYR A 512 -31.15 -16.10 -0.76
N ASN A 513 -32.30 -15.52 -1.08
CA ASN A 513 -32.86 -15.57 -2.44
C ASN A 513 -31.94 -14.87 -3.45
N LYS A 514 -31.33 -13.74 -3.07
CA LYS A 514 -30.31 -13.08 -3.91
C LYS A 514 -29.04 -13.94 -4.08
N GLU A 515 -28.63 -14.66 -3.03
CA GLU A 515 -27.48 -15.56 -3.09
C GLU A 515 -27.74 -16.75 -4.02
N LYS A 516 -28.94 -17.36 -3.94
CA LYS A 516 -29.35 -18.42 -4.88
C LYS A 516 -29.28 -17.93 -6.34
N SER A 517 -29.89 -16.80 -6.62
CA SER A 517 -29.87 -16.19 -7.97
C SER A 517 -28.44 -15.87 -8.43
N LEU A 518 -27.56 -15.42 -7.54
CA LEU A 518 -26.15 -15.19 -7.84
C LEU A 518 -25.42 -16.51 -8.19
N ILE A 519 -25.66 -17.58 -7.44
CA ILE A 519 -25.04 -18.90 -7.71
C ILE A 519 -25.51 -19.45 -9.05
N GLU A 520 -26.81 -19.34 -9.36
CA GLU A 520 -27.36 -19.75 -10.66
C GLU A 520 -26.74 -18.94 -11.80
N TRP A 521 -26.63 -17.64 -11.66
CA TRP A 521 -25.98 -16.78 -12.63
C TRP A 521 -24.49 -17.14 -12.83
N ILE A 522 -23.76 -17.42 -11.74
CA ILE A 522 -22.35 -17.87 -11.79
C ILE A 522 -22.24 -19.19 -12.58
N LYS A 523 -23.15 -20.14 -12.35
CA LYS A 523 -23.16 -21.44 -13.05
C LYS A 523 -23.52 -21.26 -14.54
N ALA A 524 -24.57 -20.51 -14.85
CA ALA A 524 -25.03 -20.24 -16.21
C ALA A 524 -23.94 -19.55 -17.07
N ASN A 525 -23.21 -18.61 -16.47
CA ASN A 525 -22.12 -17.89 -17.15
C ASN A 525 -20.76 -18.59 -17.05
N LYS A 526 -20.69 -19.80 -16.50
CA LYS A 526 -19.45 -20.59 -16.31
C LYS A 526 -18.32 -19.82 -15.64
N ILE A 527 -18.64 -18.98 -14.64
CA ILE A 527 -17.69 -18.13 -13.92
C ILE A 527 -17.02 -18.94 -12.81
N LYS A 528 -15.74 -19.21 -12.93
CA LYS A 528 -14.98 -19.93 -11.92
C LYS A 528 -14.62 -19.04 -10.74
N ILE A 529 -15.32 -19.23 -9.61
CA ILE A 529 -14.98 -18.60 -8.33
C ILE A 529 -14.06 -19.54 -7.53
N LEU A 530 -12.90 -19.02 -7.15
CA LEU A 530 -11.86 -19.82 -6.47
C LEU A 530 -12.30 -20.16 -5.04
N ASN A 531 -12.14 -21.42 -4.63
CA ASN A 531 -12.45 -21.91 -3.29
C ASN A 531 -13.91 -21.66 -2.82
N SER A 532 -14.85 -21.44 -3.72
CA SER A 532 -16.25 -21.17 -3.36
C SER A 532 -17.07 -22.44 -3.05
N GLY A 533 -16.62 -23.60 -3.51
CA GLY A 533 -17.43 -24.83 -3.48
C GLY A 533 -18.48 -24.92 -4.60
N ILE A 534 -18.66 -23.84 -5.39
CA ILE A 534 -19.59 -23.84 -6.54
C ILE A 534 -18.97 -24.66 -7.67
N LYS A 535 -19.63 -25.76 -8.03
CA LYS A 535 -19.25 -26.58 -9.18
C LYS A 535 -19.85 -25.95 -10.43
N ILE A 536 -19.02 -25.80 -11.45
CA ILE A 536 -19.42 -25.38 -12.81
C ILE A 536 -19.42 -26.62 -13.65
N ALA A 537 -20.53 -26.92 -14.27
CA ALA A 537 -20.67 -28.04 -15.19
C ALA A 537 -19.82 -27.84 -16.43
#